data_173a18dac4a0d6410406005e8baf665f
#
_entry.id   173a18dac4a0d6410406005e8baf665f
#
_cell.length_a   1.000
_cell.length_b   1.000
_cell.length_c   1.000
_cell.angle_alpha   90.00
_cell.angle_beta   90.00
_cell.angle_gamma   90.00
#
_symmetry.space_group_name_H-M   'P 1'
#
loop_
_entity.id
_entity.type
_entity.pdbx_description
1 polymer ?
#
loop_
_entity_poly.entity_id
_entity_poly.type
_entity_poly.pdbx_seq_one_letter_code
_entity_poly.pdbx_strand_id
1 'polypeptide(L)'
;RLGDWIDRETPNGNRLVTNVVMMGMGEPLYNFDAVRDALLIVSDNEGIGISRRRITLSTSGVVPNIARTGDEIGVMLAISLHAVRDELRNELVPLNKKYPIKELLDACRAYPGSSNSRRITFEYVMLKGVNDSLDDAKLLVKLLKGIPAKINLIPFNPWPGTKYECSDWDQIEKFSEYVFNAGYSSPVRTPRGRDILAACGQLKSETEKLSARERQALRAMAMTD
;
A
#
# COMPACT_ATOMS: atom_id res chain seq x y z
N ARG A 1 -19.94 -10.81 -16.42
CA ARG A 1 -19.06 -10.44 -17.56
C ARG A 1 -17.58 -10.27 -17.19
N LEU A 2 -17.23 -10.30 -15.91
CA LEU A 2 -15.84 -10.45 -15.48
C LEU A 2 -15.33 -11.89 -15.70
N GLY A 3 -16.21 -12.90 -15.66
CA GLY A 3 -15.88 -14.29 -15.94
C GLY A 3 -15.20 -14.47 -17.29
N ASP A 4 -15.71 -13.83 -18.33
CA ASP A 4 -15.16 -13.94 -19.70
C ASP A 4 -13.70 -13.44 -19.82
N TRP A 5 -13.23 -12.61 -18.89
CA TRP A 5 -11.85 -12.11 -18.86
C TRP A 5 -10.94 -12.93 -17.97
N ILE A 6 -11.49 -13.51 -16.92
CA ILE A 6 -10.73 -14.26 -15.91
C ILE A 6 -10.46 -15.68 -16.39
N ASP A 7 -11.44 -16.27 -17.10
CA ASP A 7 -11.33 -17.62 -17.67
C ASP A 7 -10.65 -17.67 -19.04
N ARG A 8 -10.30 -16.50 -19.62
CA ARG A 8 -9.47 -16.48 -20.83
C ARG A 8 -8.07 -16.95 -20.51
N GLU A 9 -7.74 -18.10 -21.02
CA GLU A 9 -6.37 -18.58 -21.04
C GLU A 9 -5.54 -17.81 -22.08
N THR A 10 -4.29 -17.49 -21.73
CA THR A 10 -3.30 -17.04 -22.72
C THR A 10 -3.04 -18.21 -23.70
N PRO A 11 -2.47 -17.95 -24.89
CA PRO A 11 -2.06 -19.01 -25.83
C PRO A 11 -1.21 -20.14 -25.18
N ASN A 12 -0.61 -19.87 -24.03
CA ASN A 12 0.22 -20.83 -23.25
C ASN A 12 -0.55 -21.48 -22.09
N GLY A 13 -1.87 -21.40 -22.03
CA GLY A 13 -2.70 -21.99 -20.97
C GLY A 13 -2.63 -21.29 -19.60
N ASN A 14 -2.06 -20.09 -19.52
CA ASN A 14 -1.98 -19.32 -18.27
C ASN A 14 -3.20 -18.40 -18.13
N ARG A 15 -3.64 -18.17 -16.90
CA ARG A 15 -4.68 -17.17 -16.60
C ARG A 15 -4.22 -15.76 -16.99
N LEU A 16 -5.11 -14.96 -17.58
CA LEU A 16 -4.82 -13.55 -17.89
C LEU A 16 -4.60 -12.70 -16.63
N VAL A 17 -5.42 -12.94 -15.59
CA VAL A 17 -5.29 -12.27 -14.30
C VAL A 17 -4.68 -13.24 -13.28
N THR A 18 -3.47 -12.96 -12.86
CA THR A 18 -2.71 -13.81 -11.93
C THR A 18 -2.62 -13.22 -10.52
N ASN A 19 -2.71 -11.91 -10.39
CA ASN A 19 -2.54 -11.20 -9.12
C ASN A 19 -3.57 -10.08 -8.99
N VAL A 20 -3.99 -9.79 -7.77
CA VAL A 20 -4.84 -8.65 -7.43
C VAL A 20 -4.13 -7.79 -6.40
N VAL A 21 -4.13 -6.48 -6.60
CA VAL A 21 -3.60 -5.51 -5.63
C VAL A 21 -4.64 -4.45 -5.34
N MET A 22 -4.96 -4.26 -4.06
CA MET A 22 -5.80 -3.17 -3.57
C MET A 22 -4.90 -1.98 -3.24
N MET A 23 -4.32 -1.37 -4.29
CA MET A 23 -3.31 -0.29 -4.20
C MET A 23 -3.71 0.95 -5.01
N GLY A 24 -4.99 1.17 -5.22
CA GLY A 24 -5.51 2.35 -5.90
C GLY A 24 -5.68 3.55 -4.96
N MET A 25 -6.61 4.43 -5.29
CA MET A 25 -6.99 5.59 -4.47
C MET A 25 -7.93 5.17 -3.33
N GLY A 26 -7.83 5.90 -2.21
CA GLY A 26 -8.64 5.64 -1.03
C GLY A 26 -7.98 4.65 -0.05
N GLU A 27 -8.67 4.40 1.05
CA GLU A 27 -8.22 3.50 2.12
C GLU A 27 -9.19 2.31 2.22
N PRO A 28 -8.78 1.11 1.77
CA PRO A 28 -9.68 -0.04 1.73
C PRO A 28 -10.19 -0.46 3.11
N LEU A 29 -9.40 -0.27 4.15
CA LEU A 29 -9.81 -0.66 5.51
C LEU A 29 -10.89 0.26 6.12
N TYR A 30 -11.20 1.40 5.51
CA TYR A 30 -12.41 2.17 5.85
C TYR A 30 -13.69 1.62 5.22
N ASN A 31 -13.55 0.76 4.21
CA ASN A 31 -14.65 0.04 3.57
C ASN A 31 -14.50 -1.47 3.78
N PHE A 32 -14.15 -1.86 5.01
CA PHE A 32 -13.66 -3.19 5.34
C PHE A 32 -14.60 -4.31 4.89
N ASP A 33 -15.88 -4.20 5.22
CA ASP A 33 -16.83 -5.30 4.96
C ASP A 33 -17.01 -5.58 3.47
N ALA A 34 -17.17 -4.52 2.65
CA ALA A 34 -17.28 -4.69 1.20
C ALA A 34 -15.97 -5.21 0.57
N VAL A 35 -14.82 -4.75 1.07
CA VAL A 35 -13.50 -5.24 0.63
C VAL A 35 -13.29 -6.69 1.02
N ARG A 36 -13.66 -7.08 2.26
CA ARG A 36 -13.62 -8.47 2.71
C ARG A 36 -14.45 -9.36 1.79
N ASP A 37 -15.69 -9.03 1.55
CA ASP A 37 -16.61 -9.83 0.75
C ASP A 37 -16.11 -9.98 -0.70
N ALA A 38 -15.62 -8.89 -1.30
CA ALA A 38 -15.01 -8.92 -2.61
C ALA A 38 -13.77 -9.84 -2.67
N LEU A 39 -12.88 -9.76 -1.68
CA LEU A 39 -11.66 -10.57 -1.66
C LEU A 39 -11.93 -12.04 -1.33
N LEU A 40 -12.98 -12.33 -0.56
CA LEU A 40 -13.43 -13.70 -0.34
C LEU A 40 -13.95 -14.32 -1.66
N ILE A 41 -14.78 -13.60 -2.42
CA ILE A 41 -15.24 -14.04 -3.75
C ILE A 41 -14.05 -14.26 -4.69
N VAL A 42 -13.11 -13.33 -4.73
CA VAL A 42 -11.90 -13.43 -5.58
C VAL A 42 -11.05 -14.64 -5.23
N SER A 43 -11.00 -15.02 -3.96
CA SER A 43 -10.17 -16.13 -3.47
C SER A 43 -10.91 -17.47 -3.40
N ASP A 44 -12.22 -17.48 -3.58
CA ASP A 44 -13.04 -18.69 -3.57
C ASP A 44 -12.74 -19.57 -4.79
N ASN A 45 -12.51 -20.87 -4.56
CA ASN A 45 -12.24 -21.82 -5.63
C ASN A 45 -13.47 -22.08 -6.53
N GLU A 46 -14.68 -21.93 -5.99
CA GLU A 46 -15.92 -21.98 -6.76
C GLU A 46 -16.22 -20.63 -7.48
N GLY A 47 -15.45 -19.59 -7.15
CA GLY A 47 -15.51 -18.28 -7.77
C GLY A 47 -14.34 -18.03 -8.72
N ILE A 48 -13.60 -16.94 -8.51
CA ILE A 48 -12.46 -16.54 -9.36
C ILE A 48 -11.21 -17.41 -9.09
N GLY A 49 -11.03 -17.92 -7.87
CA GLY A 49 -9.98 -18.86 -7.51
C GLY A 49 -8.55 -18.29 -7.53
N ILE A 50 -8.38 -17.00 -7.24
CA ILE A 50 -7.03 -16.42 -7.10
C ILE A 50 -6.51 -16.70 -5.68
N SER A 51 -5.38 -17.39 -5.58
CA SER A 51 -4.76 -17.69 -4.28
C SER A 51 -4.55 -16.44 -3.44
N ARG A 52 -4.89 -16.48 -2.16
CA ARG A 52 -4.69 -15.38 -1.19
C ARG A 52 -3.25 -14.85 -1.15
N ARG A 53 -2.25 -15.67 -1.50
CA ARG A 53 -0.84 -15.26 -1.64
C ARG A 53 -0.59 -14.36 -2.85
N ARG A 54 -1.52 -14.31 -3.79
CA ARG A 54 -1.48 -13.46 -5.00
C ARG A 54 -2.39 -12.25 -4.90
N ILE A 55 -2.97 -12.04 -3.72
CA ILE A 55 -3.80 -10.88 -3.41
C ILE A 55 -3.08 -10.05 -2.36
N THR A 56 -2.87 -8.76 -2.62
CA THR A 56 -2.25 -7.83 -1.68
C THR A 56 -3.21 -6.69 -1.37
N LEU A 57 -3.52 -6.53 -0.09
CA LEU A 57 -4.28 -5.39 0.43
C LEU A 57 -3.29 -4.37 0.99
N SER A 58 -3.34 -3.15 0.47
CA SER A 58 -2.54 -2.03 0.97
C SER A 58 -3.37 -1.16 1.90
N THR A 59 -2.74 -0.65 2.95
CA THR A 59 -3.36 0.28 3.89
C THR A 59 -2.37 1.34 4.35
N SER A 60 -2.88 2.52 4.64
CA SER A 60 -2.13 3.58 5.32
C SER A 60 -1.99 3.33 6.82
N GLY A 61 -2.67 2.30 7.36
CA GLY A 61 -2.54 1.87 8.76
C GLY A 61 -3.78 2.09 9.61
N VAL A 62 -4.95 1.66 9.16
CA VAL A 62 -6.17 1.59 10.00
C VAL A 62 -6.02 0.41 10.95
N VAL A 63 -5.30 0.64 12.06
CA VAL A 63 -4.82 -0.37 13.01
C VAL A 63 -5.90 -1.37 13.45
N PRO A 64 -7.12 -0.97 13.86
CA PRO A 64 -8.13 -1.93 14.30
C PRO A 64 -8.54 -2.98 13.26
N ASN A 65 -8.40 -2.65 11.95
CA ASN A 65 -8.81 -3.54 10.88
C ASN A 65 -7.63 -4.37 10.31
N ILE A 66 -6.40 -4.14 10.76
CA ILE A 66 -5.23 -4.93 10.33
C ILE A 66 -5.38 -6.39 10.80
N ALA A 67 -5.66 -6.63 12.08
CA ALA A 67 -5.87 -7.98 12.61
C ALA A 67 -7.02 -8.68 11.89
N ARG A 68 -8.17 -7.99 11.75
CA ARG A 68 -9.33 -8.51 11.02
C ARG A 68 -8.99 -8.92 9.58
N THR A 69 -8.13 -8.16 8.89
CA THR A 69 -7.67 -8.51 7.54
C THR A 69 -6.97 -9.86 7.51
N GLY A 70 -6.15 -10.15 8.50
CA GLY A 70 -5.49 -11.44 8.62
C GLY A 70 -6.44 -12.58 8.96
N ASP A 71 -7.31 -12.38 9.95
CA ASP A 71 -8.22 -13.40 10.47
C ASP A 71 -9.36 -13.70 9.48
N GLU A 72 -10.02 -12.68 8.94
CA GLU A 72 -11.22 -12.85 8.12
C GLU A 72 -10.89 -13.07 6.62
N ILE A 73 -9.78 -12.50 6.11
CA ILE A 73 -9.44 -12.56 4.67
C ILE A 73 -8.19 -13.40 4.42
N GLY A 74 -7.11 -13.15 5.18
CA GLY A 74 -5.85 -13.90 5.10
C GLY A 74 -5.03 -13.63 3.84
N VAL A 75 -5.10 -12.43 3.26
CA VAL A 75 -4.32 -12.00 2.08
C VAL A 75 -2.96 -11.43 2.49
N MET A 76 -2.11 -11.09 1.50
CA MET A 76 -0.85 -10.39 1.75
C MET A 76 -1.13 -8.94 2.16
N LEU A 77 -0.36 -8.43 3.11
CA LEU A 77 -0.51 -7.06 3.61
C LEU A 77 0.61 -6.16 3.06
N ALA A 78 0.24 -4.96 2.65
CA ALA A 78 1.16 -3.87 2.35
C ALA A 78 0.83 -2.64 3.20
N ILE A 79 1.86 -1.99 3.73
CA ILE A 79 1.76 -0.81 4.60
C ILE A 79 2.42 0.39 3.92
N SER A 80 1.66 1.44 3.69
CA SER A 80 2.18 2.75 3.29
C SER A 80 2.86 3.41 4.49
N LEU A 81 4.15 3.09 4.71
CA LEU A 81 4.91 3.60 5.86
C LEU A 81 5.45 5.00 5.62
N HIS A 82 6.25 5.16 4.58
CA HIS A 82 6.83 6.40 4.02
C HIS A 82 7.70 7.24 4.95
N ALA A 83 7.71 7.00 6.25
CA ALA A 83 8.56 7.68 7.22
C ALA A 83 8.86 6.79 8.43
N VAL A 84 9.94 7.11 9.14
CA VAL A 84 10.41 6.41 10.34
C VAL A 84 10.26 7.23 11.61
N ARG A 85 9.75 8.46 11.51
CA ARG A 85 9.44 9.38 12.62
C ARG A 85 8.00 9.83 12.51
N ASP A 86 7.30 9.90 13.64
CA ASP A 86 5.88 10.24 13.67
C ASP A 86 5.61 11.66 13.16
N GLU A 87 6.50 12.63 13.44
CA GLU A 87 6.38 14.02 12.99
C GLU A 87 6.27 14.07 11.45
N LEU A 88 7.20 13.43 10.76
CA LEU A 88 7.19 13.37 9.30
C LEU A 88 6.02 12.54 8.78
N ARG A 89 5.74 11.40 9.41
CA ARG A 89 4.63 10.56 9.00
C ARG A 89 3.27 11.24 9.18
N ASN A 90 3.11 12.09 10.19
CA ASN A 90 1.90 12.91 10.39
C ASN A 90 1.64 13.87 9.23
N GLU A 91 2.71 14.28 8.53
CA GLU A 91 2.61 15.14 7.35
C GLU A 91 2.34 14.31 6.08
N LEU A 92 3.11 13.24 5.85
CA LEU A 92 3.02 12.42 4.65
C LEU A 92 1.78 11.51 4.64
N VAL A 93 1.41 10.99 5.80
CA VAL A 93 0.30 10.06 6.03
C VAL A 93 -0.51 10.52 7.25
N PRO A 94 -1.44 11.48 7.10
CA PRO A 94 -2.15 12.12 8.21
C PRO A 94 -2.89 11.15 9.15
N LEU A 95 -3.18 9.93 8.69
CA LEU A 95 -3.75 8.86 9.50
C LEU A 95 -2.86 8.49 10.70
N ASN A 96 -1.55 8.75 10.62
CA ASN A 96 -0.59 8.52 11.69
C ASN A 96 -0.91 9.30 12.98
N LYS A 97 -1.59 10.44 12.87
CA LYS A 97 -2.06 11.20 14.05
C LYS A 97 -3.02 10.39 14.91
N LYS A 98 -3.76 9.46 14.29
CA LYS A 98 -4.69 8.58 14.99
C LYS A 98 -4.04 7.25 15.39
N TYR A 99 -3.15 6.73 14.56
CA TYR A 99 -2.47 5.46 14.75
C TYR A 99 -0.96 5.67 14.53
N PRO A 100 -0.20 6.02 15.56
CA PRO A 100 1.24 6.26 15.48
C PRO A 100 2.01 5.04 14.99
N ILE A 101 3.25 5.27 14.51
CA ILE A 101 4.14 4.21 13.98
C ILE A 101 4.22 3.01 14.93
N LYS A 102 4.34 3.27 16.23
CA LYS A 102 4.44 2.19 17.24
C LYS A 102 3.23 1.27 17.20
N GLU A 103 2.00 1.81 17.26
CA GLU A 103 0.77 1.02 17.21
C GLU A 103 0.62 0.26 15.90
N LEU A 104 0.94 0.92 14.78
CA LEU A 104 0.92 0.31 13.46
C LEU A 104 1.86 -0.90 13.39
N LEU A 105 3.09 -0.76 13.85
CA LEU A 105 4.07 -1.83 13.80
C LEU A 105 3.76 -2.95 14.80
N ASP A 106 3.15 -2.65 15.94
CA ASP A 106 2.68 -3.67 16.87
C ASP A 106 1.55 -4.50 16.24
N ALA A 107 0.62 -3.88 15.52
CA ALA A 107 -0.39 -4.59 14.74
C ALA A 107 0.23 -5.44 13.61
N CYS A 108 1.28 -4.95 12.96
CA CYS A 108 2.02 -5.72 11.94
C CYS A 108 2.75 -6.95 12.54
N ARG A 109 3.31 -6.84 13.76
CA ARG A 109 3.92 -7.97 14.47
C ARG A 109 2.90 -9.05 14.81
N ALA A 110 1.70 -8.63 15.16
CA ALA A 110 0.59 -9.50 15.49
C ALA A 110 -0.20 -10.00 14.26
N TYR A 111 0.17 -9.58 13.02
CA TYR A 111 -0.60 -9.90 11.83
C TYR A 111 -0.67 -11.40 11.59
N PRO A 112 -1.88 -12.00 11.58
CA PRO A 112 -2.06 -13.43 11.41
C PRO A 112 -1.52 -13.93 10.05
N GLY A 113 -0.76 -15.02 10.08
CA GLY A 113 -0.22 -15.63 8.88
C GLY A 113 0.98 -14.93 8.27
N SER A 114 1.54 -13.89 8.89
CA SER A 114 2.84 -13.35 8.49
C SER A 114 3.96 -14.36 8.78
N SER A 115 4.88 -14.50 7.85
CA SER A 115 6.01 -15.43 7.96
C SER A 115 7.09 -15.07 6.95
N ASN A 116 8.23 -15.73 6.97
CA ASN A 116 9.30 -15.52 5.99
C ASN A 116 8.86 -15.77 4.53
N SER A 117 7.85 -16.60 4.30
CA SER A 117 7.24 -16.84 2.98
C SER A 117 6.05 -15.91 2.67
N ARG A 118 5.54 -15.21 3.68
CA ARG A 118 4.39 -14.30 3.59
C ARG A 118 4.72 -12.99 4.30
N ARG A 119 5.73 -12.31 3.78
CA ARG A 119 6.25 -11.07 4.35
C ARG A 119 5.26 -9.92 4.16
N ILE A 120 5.15 -9.07 5.17
CA ILE A 120 4.46 -7.78 5.04
C ILE A 120 5.32 -6.88 4.16
N THR A 121 4.71 -6.20 3.19
CA THR A 121 5.38 -5.22 2.34
C THR A 121 5.28 -3.84 2.98
N PHE A 122 6.41 -3.16 3.19
CA PHE A 122 6.43 -1.76 3.60
C PHE A 122 6.79 -0.91 2.39
N GLU A 123 5.87 -0.05 1.98
CA GLU A 123 6.08 0.92 0.92
C GLU A 123 6.74 2.17 1.51
N TYR A 124 7.87 2.58 0.93
CA TYR A 124 8.67 3.69 1.41
C TYR A 124 9.05 4.61 0.25
N VAL A 125 8.42 5.77 0.17
CA VAL A 125 8.73 6.79 -0.83
C VAL A 125 10.04 7.49 -0.48
N MET A 126 10.92 7.67 -1.46
CA MET A 126 12.24 8.27 -1.28
C MET A 126 12.20 9.76 -1.63
N LEU A 127 12.25 10.61 -0.61
CA LEU A 127 12.16 12.07 -0.69
C LEU A 127 13.53 12.68 -0.35
N LYS A 128 14.11 13.41 -1.30
CA LYS A 128 15.45 13.98 -1.22
C LYS A 128 15.62 14.88 0.01
N GLY A 129 16.61 14.54 0.85
CA GLY A 129 16.94 15.30 2.07
C GLY A 129 15.85 15.29 3.15
N VAL A 130 14.83 14.44 3.05
CA VAL A 130 13.70 14.39 3.98
C VAL A 130 13.64 13.07 4.74
N ASN A 131 13.68 11.94 4.04
CA ASN A 131 13.57 10.61 4.63
C ASN A 131 14.55 9.60 4.02
N ASP A 132 15.54 10.06 3.28
CA ASP A 132 16.45 9.23 2.49
C ASP A 132 17.85 9.08 3.10
N SER A 133 18.07 9.59 4.29
CA SER A 133 19.38 9.51 4.96
C SER A 133 19.71 8.07 5.41
N LEU A 134 21.00 7.76 5.58
CA LEU A 134 21.41 6.48 6.17
C LEU A 134 20.93 6.31 7.61
N ASP A 135 20.70 7.39 8.33
CA ASP A 135 20.12 7.32 9.69
C ASP A 135 18.64 6.96 9.64
N ASP A 136 17.91 7.38 8.59
CA ASP A 136 16.56 6.88 8.33
C ASP A 136 16.56 5.38 7.99
N ALA A 137 17.53 4.91 7.20
CA ALA A 137 17.68 3.48 6.90
C ALA A 137 17.95 2.66 8.17
N LYS A 138 18.86 3.12 9.04
CA LYS A 138 19.15 2.47 10.34
C LYS A 138 17.91 2.41 11.23
N LEU A 139 17.17 3.52 11.31
CA LEU A 139 15.96 3.58 12.11
C LEU A 139 14.86 2.68 11.54
N LEU A 140 14.70 2.63 10.21
CA LEU A 140 13.77 1.73 9.53
C LEU A 140 14.05 0.27 9.90
N VAL A 141 15.30 -0.17 9.78
CA VAL A 141 15.72 -1.52 10.16
C VAL A 141 15.41 -1.81 11.63
N LYS A 142 15.70 -0.85 12.53
CA LYS A 142 15.41 -0.99 13.96
C LYS A 142 13.90 -1.13 14.23
N LEU A 143 13.07 -0.32 13.59
CA LEU A 143 11.62 -0.33 13.74
C LEU A 143 10.98 -1.64 13.26
N LEU A 144 11.49 -2.20 12.16
CA LEU A 144 10.96 -3.43 11.56
C LEU A 144 11.50 -4.72 12.22
N LYS A 145 12.37 -4.60 13.22
CA LYS A 145 12.91 -5.79 13.91
C LYS A 145 11.78 -6.68 14.45
N GLY A 146 11.85 -7.97 14.12
CA GLY A 146 10.86 -8.97 14.52
C GLY A 146 9.62 -9.06 13.63
N ILE A 147 9.55 -8.25 12.56
CA ILE A 147 8.48 -8.35 11.57
C ILE A 147 9.04 -9.05 10.33
N PRO A 148 8.42 -10.14 9.84
CA PRO A 148 8.73 -10.71 8.53
C PRO A 148 8.36 -9.70 7.43
N ALA A 149 9.33 -8.92 6.97
CA ALA A 149 9.11 -7.76 6.12
C ALA A 149 9.90 -7.81 4.81
N LYS A 150 9.41 -7.12 3.82
CA LYS A 150 10.15 -6.60 2.66
C LYS A 150 9.84 -5.11 2.51
N ILE A 151 10.77 -4.34 1.95
CA ILE A 151 10.65 -2.89 1.85
C ILE A 151 10.72 -2.53 0.37
N ASN A 152 9.64 -1.97 -0.17
CA ASN A 152 9.64 -1.43 -1.53
C ASN A 152 10.07 0.04 -1.46
N LEU A 153 11.23 0.35 -1.98
CA LEU A 153 11.69 1.72 -2.13
C LEU A 153 11.10 2.32 -3.41
N ILE A 154 10.40 3.44 -3.25
CA ILE A 154 9.69 4.09 -4.35
C ILE A 154 10.35 5.43 -4.63
N PRO A 155 11.12 5.58 -5.72
CA PRO A 155 11.59 6.88 -6.16
C PRO A 155 10.40 7.81 -6.33
N PHE A 156 10.47 8.99 -5.69
CA PHE A 156 9.35 9.92 -5.72
C PHE A 156 9.05 10.42 -7.13
N ASN A 157 7.79 10.50 -7.48
CA ASN A 157 7.35 11.07 -8.74
C ASN A 157 6.75 12.46 -8.48
N PRO A 158 7.47 13.54 -8.78
CA PRO A 158 6.97 14.90 -8.54
C PRO A 158 5.70 15.18 -9.34
N TRP A 159 4.82 16.00 -8.77
CA TRP A 159 3.66 16.57 -9.44
C TRP A 159 3.68 18.10 -9.32
N PRO A 160 3.00 18.83 -10.20
CA PRO A 160 2.95 20.29 -10.12
C PRO A 160 2.46 20.77 -8.74
N GLY A 161 3.25 21.66 -8.11
CA GLY A 161 2.94 22.23 -6.79
C GLY A 161 3.39 21.39 -5.58
N THR A 162 4.07 20.26 -5.76
CA THR A 162 4.72 19.57 -4.65
C THR A 162 5.99 20.31 -4.21
N LYS A 163 6.27 20.29 -2.91
CA LYS A 163 7.52 20.83 -2.34
C LYS A 163 8.63 19.79 -2.27
N TYR A 164 8.33 18.52 -2.59
CA TYR A 164 9.26 17.42 -2.47
C TYR A 164 9.93 17.10 -3.79
N GLU A 165 11.17 16.60 -3.69
CA GLU A 165 11.98 16.13 -4.80
C GLU A 165 12.29 14.64 -4.66
N CYS A 166 12.58 13.98 -5.79
CA CYS A 166 13.05 12.61 -5.81
C CYS A 166 14.49 12.56 -5.27
N SER A 167 14.77 11.59 -4.42
CA SER A 167 16.13 11.30 -3.97
C SER A 167 17.07 11.01 -5.16
N ASP A 168 18.32 11.38 -5.05
CA ASP A 168 19.35 11.03 -6.03
C ASP A 168 19.52 9.51 -6.06
N TRP A 169 19.81 8.97 -7.25
CA TRP A 169 19.87 7.51 -7.43
C TRP A 169 20.93 6.85 -6.56
N ASP A 170 22.10 7.45 -6.43
CA ASP A 170 23.18 6.96 -5.55
C ASP A 170 22.73 6.90 -4.08
N GLN A 171 21.88 7.83 -3.65
CA GLN A 171 21.34 7.83 -2.30
C GLN A 171 20.32 6.71 -2.09
N ILE A 172 19.47 6.47 -3.10
CA ILE A 172 18.51 5.36 -3.09
C ILE A 172 19.26 4.02 -3.03
N GLU A 173 20.33 3.87 -3.82
CA GLU A 173 21.14 2.64 -3.82
C GLU A 173 21.81 2.41 -2.46
N LYS A 174 22.45 3.42 -1.87
CA LYS A 174 23.06 3.33 -0.53
C LYS A 174 22.05 2.96 0.55
N PHE A 175 20.87 3.55 0.50
CA PHE A 175 19.76 3.23 1.41
C PHE A 175 19.32 1.77 1.22
N SER A 176 19.09 1.35 -0.03
CA SER A 176 18.70 -0.02 -0.39
C SER A 176 19.73 -1.04 0.06
N GLU A 177 21.02 -0.77 -0.19
CA GLU A 177 22.12 -1.64 0.21
C GLU A 177 22.19 -1.81 1.73
N TYR A 178 22.07 -0.72 2.49
CA TYR A 178 22.05 -0.80 3.96
C TYR A 178 20.91 -1.68 4.46
N VAL A 179 19.70 -1.49 3.93
CA VAL A 179 18.51 -2.27 4.30
C VAL A 179 18.67 -3.74 3.91
N PHE A 180 19.22 -4.00 2.73
CA PHE A 180 19.48 -5.35 2.24
C PHE A 180 20.51 -6.08 3.11
N ASN A 181 21.62 -5.43 3.45
CA ASN A 181 22.68 -5.98 4.32
C ASN A 181 22.17 -6.25 5.75
N ALA A 182 21.11 -5.56 6.18
CA ALA A 182 20.42 -5.84 7.43
C ALA A 182 19.44 -7.03 7.35
N GLY A 183 19.33 -7.70 6.20
CA GLY A 183 18.53 -8.92 6.00
C GLY A 183 17.11 -8.69 5.44
N TYR A 184 16.77 -7.48 5.02
CA TYR A 184 15.49 -7.19 4.40
C TYR A 184 15.61 -7.11 2.87
N SER A 185 14.71 -7.75 2.13
CA SER A 185 14.59 -7.50 0.70
C SER A 185 14.14 -6.06 0.48
N SER A 186 14.89 -5.30 -0.33
CA SER A 186 14.66 -3.86 -0.56
C SER A 186 14.67 -3.50 -2.06
N PRO A 187 13.75 -4.07 -2.87
CA PRO A 187 13.69 -3.71 -4.28
C PRO A 187 13.35 -2.23 -4.46
N VAL A 188 14.04 -1.59 -5.41
CA VAL A 188 13.71 -0.24 -5.86
C VAL A 188 12.70 -0.35 -6.99
N ARG A 189 11.54 0.28 -6.81
CA ARG A 189 10.46 0.24 -7.79
C ARG A 189 10.77 1.13 -8.99
N THR A 190 10.83 0.56 -10.19
CA THR A 190 10.91 1.36 -11.41
C THR A 190 9.57 2.07 -11.67
N PRO A 191 9.53 3.41 -11.69
CA PRO A 191 8.31 4.14 -11.97
C PRO A 191 7.80 3.87 -13.38
N ARG A 192 6.48 3.69 -13.51
CA ARG A 192 5.78 3.54 -14.79
C ARG A 192 4.70 4.61 -14.92
N GLY A 193 4.39 5.04 -16.14
CA GLY A 193 3.33 6.02 -16.40
C GLY A 193 3.66 7.45 -15.95
N ARG A 194 4.93 7.82 -15.92
CA ARG A 194 5.37 9.21 -15.61
C ARG A 194 4.88 10.21 -16.65
N ASP A 195 4.85 9.80 -17.89
CA ASP A 195 4.45 10.56 -19.08
C ASP A 195 2.96 10.93 -19.08
N ILE A 196 2.13 10.13 -18.43
CA ILE A 196 0.67 10.32 -18.31
C ILE A 196 0.22 10.65 -16.89
N LEU A 197 1.11 11.08 -16.00
CA LEU A 197 0.85 11.38 -14.59
C LEU A 197 0.13 10.25 -13.83
N ALA A 198 0.31 9.01 -14.24
CA ALA A 198 -0.30 7.82 -13.64
C ALA A 198 0.64 7.04 -12.71
N ALA A 199 1.83 7.58 -12.41
CA ALA A 199 2.74 6.97 -11.45
C ALA A 199 2.20 7.08 -10.02
N CYS A 200 2.69 6.23 -9.12
CA CYS A 200 2.27 6.25 -7.71
C CYS A 200 2.40 7.65 -7.11
N GLY A 201 1.33 8.15 -6.49
CA GLY A 201 1.25 9.47 -5.89
C GLY A 201 0.85 10.61 -6.85
N GLN A 202 0.81 10.37 -8.16
CA GLN A 202 0.40 11.38 -9.14
C GLN A 202 -1.09 11.38 -9.46
N LEU A 203 -1.79 10.29 -9.16
CA LEU A 203 -3.24 10.21 -9.35
C LEU A 203 -3.93 11.20 -8.41
N LYS A 204 -4.41 12.29 -8.98
CA LYS A 204 -5.24 13.29 -8.32
C LYS A 204 -6.64 13.21 -8.92
N SER A 205 -7.66 13.03 -8.09
CA SER A 205 -9.02 13.18 -8.60
C SER A 205 -9.23 14.65 -8.97
N GLU A 206 -9.62 14.92 -10.20
CA GLU A 206 -10.08 16.26 -10.64
C GLU A 206 -11.39 16.65 -9.97
N THR A 207 -12.01 15.76 -9.24
CA THR A 207 -13.22 16.02 -8.48
C THR A 207 -12.90 17.03 -7.39
N GLU A 208 -13.45 18.23 -7.49
CA GLU A 208 -13.48 19.20 -6.39
C GLU A 208 -13.91 18.47 -5.13
N LYS A 209 -13.21 18.71 -4.02
CA LYS A 209 -13.59 18.15 -2.72
C LYS A 209 -14.91 18.79 -2.31
N LEU A 210 -16.03 18.24 -2.78
CA LEU A 210 -17.33 18.61 -2.30
C LEU A 210 -17.31 18.51 -0.75
N SER A 211 -17.74 19.59 -0.10
CA SER A 211 -17.90 19.61 1.35
C SER A 211 -18.87 18.50 1.79
N ALA A 212 -18.82 18.09 3.05
CA ALA A 212 -19.75 17.08 3.58
C ALA A 212 -21.22 17.49 3.33
N ARG A 213 -21.52 18.79 3.35
CA ARG A 213 -22.84 19.36 3.11
C ARG A 213 -23.30 19.22 1.66
N GLU A 214 -22.40 19.45 0.69
CA GLU A 214 -22.69 19.27 -0.73
C GLU A 214 -22.87 17.80 -1.11
N ARG A 215 -22.10 16.88 -0.50
CA ARG A 215 -22.28 15.44 -0.69
C ARG A 215 -23.61 14.95 -0.15
N GLN A 216 -24.08 15.51 0.97
CA GLN A 216 -25.37 15.18 1.56
C GLN A 216 -26.52 15.72 0.71
N ALA A 217 -26.39 16.93 0.14
CA ALA A 217 -27.37 17.50 -0.77
C ALA A 217 -27.51 16.68 -2.08
N LEU A 218 -26.38 16.28 -2.68
CA LEU A 218 -26.36 15.43 -3.87
C LEU A 218 -27.01 14.05 -3.62
N ARG A 219 -26.77 13.45 -2.45
CA ARG A 219 -27.42 12.17 -2.08
C ARG A 219 -28.92 12.34 -1.88
N ALA A 220 -29.37 13.45 -1.29
CA ALA A 220 -30.79 13.73 -1.12
C ALA A 220 -31.51 13.92 -2.46
N MET A 221 -30.87 14.58 -3.43
CA MET A 221 -31.41 14.74 -4.79
C MET A 221 -31.51 13.41 -5.57
N ALA A 222 -30.51 12.55 -5.43
CA ALA A 222 -30.49 11.23 -6.11
C ALA A 222 -31.49 10.19 -5.51
N MET A 223 -32.14 10.49 -4.40
CA MET A 223 -33.17 9.64 -3.79
C MET A 223 -34.60 10.12 -4.11
N THR A 224 -34.76 11.17 -4.92
CA THR A 224 -36.05 11.77 -5.28
C THR A 224 -36.43 11.53 -6.77
N ASP A 225 -35.58 10.85 -7.52
CA ASP A 225 -35.85 10.27 -8.85
C ASP A 225 -36.01 8.73 -8.77
#